data_b1fdc34fcbe15c1111ff5a2029a1104d
#
_entry.id   b1fdc34fcbe15c1111ff5a2029a1104d
#
_cell.length_a   1.000
_cell.length_b   1.000
_cell.length_c   1.000
_cell.angle_alpha   90.00
_cell.angle_beta   90.00
_cell.angle_gamma   90.00
#
_symmetry.space_group_name_H-M   'P 1'
#
loop_
_entity.id
_entity.type
_entity.pdbx_description
1 polymer ?
#
loop_
_entity_poly.entity_id
_entity_poly.type
_entity_poly.pdbx_seq_one_letter_code
_entity_poly.pdbx_strand_id
1 'polypeptide(L)' 'MSYETLVERYESGRISKSMLKVYVKKGVITPEQYEEIVGEPYANN' A
#
# COMPACT_ATOMS: atom_id res chain seq x y z
N MET A 1 -12.08 3.99 2.30
CA MET A 1 -11.18 4.32 1.17
C MET A 1 -11.12 3.13 0.23
N SER A 2 -11.32 3.37 -1.06
CA SER A 2 -11.28 2.29 -2.03
C SER A 2 -9.82 1.98 -2.41
N TYR A 3 -9.61 0.80 -2.95
CA TYR A 3 -8.29 0.39 -3.41
C TYR A 3 -7.75 1.36 -4.48
N GLU A 4 -8.62 1.74 -5.41
CA GLU A 4 -8.23 2.67 -6.47
C GLU A 4 -7.80 4.03 -5.92
N THR A 5 -8.53 4.53 -4.93
CA THR A 5 -8.17 5.79 -4.28
C THR A 5 -6.81 5.70 -3.62
N LEU A 6 -6.54 4.55 -2.97
CA LEU A 6 -5.26 4.32 -2.33
C LEU A 6 -4.12 4.34 -3.33
N VAL A 7 -4.31 3.66 -4.47
CA VAL A 7 -3.31 3.61 -5.54
C VAL A 7 -3.03 5.01 -6.06
N GLU A 8 -4.09 5.78 -6.31
CA GLU A 8 -3.94 7.15 -6.80
C GLU A 8 -3.16 8.02 -5.83
N ARG A 9 -3.43 7.89 -4.55
CA ARG A 9 -2.74 8.67 -3.53
C ARG A 9 -1.26 8.32 -3.45
N TYR A 10 -0.95 7.03 -3.57
CA TYR A 10 0.43 6.61 -3.57
C TYR A 10 1.16 7.15 -4.81
N GLU A 11 0.54 7.03 -5.98
CA GLU A 11 1.16 7.47 -7.22
C GLU A 11 1.34 8.99 -7.28
N SER A 12 0.47 9.73 -6.61
CA SER A 12 0.59 11.18 -6.56
C SER A 12 1.50 11.67 -5.43
N GLY A 13 2.08 10.75 -4.66
CA GLY A 13 3.01 11.09 -3.59
C GLY A 13 2.37 11.52 -2.29
N ARG A 14 1.05 11.34 -2.16
CA ARG A 14 0.34 11.74 -0.94
C ARG A 14 0.51 10.76 0.21
N ILE A 15 0.80 9.50 -0.10
CA ILE A 15 1.10 8.50 0.92
C ILE A 15 2.38 7.79 0.50
N SER A 16 3.10 7.26 1.51
CA SER A 16 4.39 6.63 1.28
C SER A 16 4.29 5.11 1.42
N LYS A 17 5.37 4.40 1.06
CA LYS A 17 5.47 2.97 1.28
C LYS A 17 5.24 2.60 2.74
N SER A 18 5.78 3.42 3.65
CA SER A 18 5.60 3.17 5.08
C SER A 18 4.14 3.16 5.47
N MET A 19 3.37 4.07 4.91
CA MET A 19 1.93 4.12 5.17
C MET A 19 1.23 2.90 4.60
N LEU A 20 1.63 2.46 3.41
CA LEU A 20 1.04 1.26 2.81
C LEU A 20 1.34 0.03 3.65
N LYS A 21 2.52 -0.05 4.25
CA LYS A 21 2.86 -1.15 5.16
C LYS A 21 1.97 -1.15 6.39
N VAL A 22 1.64 0.02 6.90
CA VAL A 22 0.70 0.15 8.02
C VAL A 22 -0.68 -0.36 7.61
N TYR A 23 -1.12 -0.03 6.39
CA TYR A 23 -2.41 -0.48 5.90
C TYR A 23 -2.46 -2.01 5.76
N VAL A 24 -1.34 -2.64 5.38
CA VAL A 24 -1.28 -4.10 5.35
C VAL A 24 -1.45 -4.66 6.76
N LYS A 25 -0.75 -4.07 7.72
CA LYS A 25 -0.85 -4.52 9.12
C LYS A 25 -2.26 -4.38 9.67
N LYS A 26 -2.97 -3.34 9.25
CA LYS A 26 -4.33 -3.09 9.70
C LYS A 26 -5.37 -3.89 8.93
N GLY A 27 -4.96 -4.61 7.89
CA GLY A 27 -5.88 -5.39 7.08
C GLY A 27 -6.66 -4.57 6.08
N VAL A 28 -6.24 -3.34 5.80
CA VAL A 28 -6.89 -2.50 4.79
C VAL A 28 -6.58 -3.02 3.39
N ILE A 29 -5.34 -3.46 3.19
CA ILE A 29 -4.92 -4.11 1.95
C ILE A 29 -4.15 -5.38 2.29
N THR A 30 -3.99 -6.25 1.29
CA THR A 30 -3.22 -7.49 1.45
C THR A 30 -1.77 -7.27 1.05
N PRO A 31 -0.85 -8.16 1.48
CA PRO A 31 0.53 -8.08 1.02
C PRO A 31 0.65 -8.14 -0.50
N GLU A 32 -0.22 -8.91 -1.16
CA GLU A 32 -0.23 -9.01 -2.62
C GLU A 32 -0.60 -7.67 -3.25
N GLN A 33 -1.56 -6.98 -2.65
CA GLN A 33 -1.96 -5.66 -3.14
C GLN A 33 -0.84 -4.64 -2.95
N TYR A 34 -0.11 -4.73 -1.83
CA TYR A 34 1.05 -3.89 -1.60
C TYR A 34 2.07 -4.08 -2.73
N GLU A 35 2.34 -5.33 -3.09
CA GLU A 35 3.29 -5.62 -4.18
C GLU A 35 2.82 -5.03 -5.50
N GLU A 36 1.53 -5.10 -5.78
CA GLU A 36 0.99 -4.53 -7.02
C GLU A 36 1.18 -3.03 -7.07
N ILE A 37 0.96 -2.36 -5.95
CA ILE A 37 1.04 -0.90 -5.90
C ILE A 37 2.49 -0.42 -5.95
N VAL A 38 3.35 -1.03 -5.16
CA VAL A 38 4.72 -0.57 -4.94
C VAL A 38 5.70 -1.20 -5.94
N GLY A 39 5.41 -2.41 -6.40
CA GLY A 39 6.30 -3.14 -7.28
C GLY A 39 7.42 -3.86 -6.56
N GLU A 40 7.33 -4.01 -5.25
CA GLU A 40 8.31 -4.70 -4.42
C GLU A 40 7.59 -5.64 -3.47
N PRO A 41 8.21 -6.78 -3.09
CA PRO A 41 7.59 -7.68 -2.13
C PRO A 41 7.39 -7.00 -0.78
N TYR A 42 6.27 -7.31 -0.13
CA TYR A 42 6.02 -6.80 1.20
C TYR A 42 6.95 -7.50 2.19
N ALA A 43 7.73 -6.74 2.93
CA ALA A 43 8.59 -7.26 3.97
C ALA A 43 8.10 -6.73 5.32
N ASN A 44 7.70 -7.66 6.17
CA ASN A 44 7.19 -7.30 7.49
C ASN A 44 8.35 -7.36 8.50
N ASN A 45 9.04 -6.25 8.61
CA ASN A 45 10.14 -6.13 9.56
C ASN A 45 9.74 -5.27 10.74
#